data_da82ff66c0ef0233ac7a767f93a3e33d
#
_entry.id   da82ff66c0ef0233ac7a767f93a3e33d
#
_cell.length_a   1.000
_cell.length_b   1.000
_cell.length_c   1.000
_cell.angle_alpha   90.00
_cell.angle_beta   90.00
_cell.angle_gamma   90.00
#
_symmetry.space_group_name_H-M   'P 1'
#
loop_
_entity.id
_entity.type
_entity.pdbx_description
1 polymer ?
#
loop_
_entity_poly.entity_id
_entity_poly.type
_entity_poly.pdbx_seq_one_letter_code
_entity_poly.pdbx_strand_id
1 'polypeptide(L)'
;MGTVILHSVVSVDGFIADDKGDVGPLHEWYFSGDVPILPGSGSGSGGAEGDEPFDHSGSGGGIRVSRASADYVRSTWDSIGAIVMGRNLFDQVNGWEGKPPAGEHVVVVSHRPKPDGWHPEASYHFVDDVTEAIDTARALAGDGTVAVNAGDVGGQIFAAGLVDEVAMDVVPVVFGSGRRYFGGVDGQHLLEDPHVVIQGERVLHLRFRVRR
;
A
#
# COMPACT_ATOMS: atom_id res chain seq x y z
N MET A 1 8.55 11.19 -14.94
CA MET A 1 7.62 10.06 -14.76
C MET A 1 7.78 9.55 -13.34
N GLY A 2 6.69 9.48 -12.58
CA GLY A 2 6.71 9.01 -11.19
C GLY A 2 7.18 7.56 -11.07
N THR A 3 7.83 7.22 -9.96
CA THR A 3 8.32 5.88 -9.64
C THR A 3 7.15 4.95 -9.30
N VAL A 4 7.14 3.72 -9.82
CA VAL A 4 6.17 2.69 -9.47
C VAL A 4 6.76 1.79 -8.38
N ILE A 5 6.12 1.77 -7.22
CA ILE A 5 6.61 1.03 -6.04
C ILE A 5 5.59 -0.04 -5.67
N LEU A 6 6.00 -1.31 -5.67
CA LEU A 6 5.25 -2.41 -5.07
C LEU A 6 5.47 -2.37 -3.55
N HIS A 7 4.42 -2.12 -2.77
CA HIS A 7 4.54 -1.93 -1.32
C HIS A 7 3.46 -2.68 -0.55
N SER A 8 3.85 -3.28 0.56
CA SER A 8 2.94 -3.76 1.62
C SER A 8 3.71 -4.07 2.91
N VAL A 9 2.98 -4.15 4.02
CA VAL A 9 3.44 -4.82 5.22
C VAL A 9 3.46 -6.33 4.95
N VAL A 10 4.49 -7.02 5.41
CA VAL A 10 4.73 -8.43 5.08
C VAL A 10 5.32 -9.19 6.27
N SER A 11 4.90 -10.43 6.44
CA SER A 11 5.50 -11.36 7.42
C SER A 11 6.92 -11.77 7.00
N VAL A 12 7.72 -12.31 7.94
CA VAL A 12 9.10 -12.78 7.66
C VAL A 12 9.13 -13.86 6.59
N ASP A 13 8.07 -14.65 6.48
CA ASP A 13 7.91 -15.73 5.50
C ASP A 13 7.17 -15.32 4.22
N GLY A 14 6.95 -14.00 4.02
CA GLY A 14 6.55 -13.44 2.73
C GLY A 14 5.04 -13.36 2.48
N PHE A 15 4.21 -13.38 3.53
CA PHE A 15 2.75 -13.27 3.41
C PHE A 15 2.24 -11.89 3.85
N ILE A 16 1.19 -11.41 3.19
CA ILE A 16 0.52 -10.13 3.45
C ILE A 16 -0.84 -10.30 4.14
N ALA A 17 -1.32 -11.51 4.24
CA ALA A 17 -2.53 -11.92 4.96
C ALA A 17 -2.55 -13.44 5.10
N ASP A 18 -3.41 -13.96 5.97
CA ASP A 18 -3.70 -15.38 6.07
C ASP A 18 -4.53 -15.90 4.87
N ASP A 19 -4.89 -17.19 4.89
CA ASP A 19 -5.69 -17.84 3.83
C ASP A 19 -7.12 -17.24 3.71
N LYS A 20 -7.63 -16.62 4.77
CA LYS A 20 -8.94 -15.94 4.77
C LYS A 20 -8.85 -14.49 4.31
N GLY A 21 -7.63 -13.94 4.22
CA GLY A 21 -7.37 -12.55 3.90
C GLY A 21 -7.30 -11.64 5.12
N ASP A 22 -7.25 -12.21 6.32
CA ASP A 22 -7.06 -11.42 7.54
C ASP A 22 -5.57 -11.06 7.67
N VAL A 23 -5.30 -9.76 7.87
CA VAL A 23 -3.95 -9.23 8.07
C VAL A 23 -3.41 -9.53 9.48
N GLY A 24 -4.30 -9.85 10.44
CA GLY A 24 -3.93 -10.22 11.79
C GLY A 24 -2.91 -9.26 12.42
N PRO A 25 -1.80 -9.79 12.98
CA PRO A 25 -0.82 -8.98 13.71
C PRO A 25 0.11 -8.16 12.80
N LEU A 26 -0.02 -8.21 11.46
CA LEU A 26 0.88 -7.48 10.55
C LEU A 26 0.87 -5.97 10.80
N HIS A 27 -0.26 -5.41 11.21
CA HIS A 27 -0.43 -3.97 11.39
C HIS A 27 -0.25 -3.49 12.84
N GLU A 28 0.09 -4.37 13.79
CA GLU A 28 0.28 -3.97 15.19
C GLU A 28 1.37 -2.91 15.39
N TRP A 29 2.39 -2.89 14.54
CA TRP A 29 3.47 -1.91 14.61
C TRP A 29 3.00 -0.47 14.37
N TYR A 30 1.86 -0.27 13.69
CA TYR A 30 1.23 1.05 13.52
C TYR A 30 0.73 1.64 14.84
N PHE A 31 0.69 0.83 15.92
CA PHE A 31 0.21 1.24 17.23
C PHE A 31 1.25 1.04 18.34
N SER A 32 2.51 0.72 17.98
CA SER A 32 3.56 0.35 18.94
C SER A 32 4.43 1.52 19.38
N GLY A 33 4.32 2.70 18.75
CA GLY A 33 5.20 3.84 19.01
C GLY A 33 4.53 5.01 19.72
N ASP A 34 5.29 6.10 19.82
CA ASP A 34 4.90 7.33 20.48
C ASP A 34 4.68 8.52 19.51
N VAL A 35 5.07 8.36 18.24
CA VAL A 35 4.97 9.42 17.23
C VAL A 35 3.69 9.25 16.41
N PRO A 36 2.72 10.17 16.50
CA PRO A 36 1.50 10.08 15.71
C PRO A 36 1.79 10.29 14.22
N ILE A 37 1.16 9.47 13.36
CA ILE A 37 1.10 9.67 11.92
C ILE A 37 -0.34 10.02 11.58
N LEU A 38 -0.52 11.21 11.02
CA LEU A 38 -1.82 11.64 10.51
C LEU A 38 -1.85 11.35 9.01
N PRO A 39 -2.85 10.63 8.49
CA PRO A 39 -3.08 10.55 7.06
C PRO A 39 -3.31 11.96 6.51
N GLY A 40 -2.58 12.36 5.46
CA GLY A 40 -2.88 13.60 4.72
C GLY A 40 -2.29 14.90 5.26
N SER A 41 -1.13 14.90 5.93
CA SER A 41 -0.40 16.15 6.23
C SER A 41 0.40 16.71 5.02
N GLY A 42 0.06 16.31 3.80
CA GLY A 42 0.48 16.98 2.58
C GLY A 42 -0.28 18.28 2.41
N SER A 43 0.41 19.42 2.51
CA SER A 43 0.02 20.82 2.38
C SER A 43 -1.36 21.10 1.74
N GLY A 44 -2.41 21.08 2.52
CA GLY A 44 -3.75 21.54 2.16
C GLY A 44 -4.47 22.03 3.39
N SER A 45 -4.45 23.35 3.62
CA SER A 45 -5.17 24.01 4.71
C SER A 45 -6.67 23.74 4.60
N GLY A 46 -7.24 23.04 5.55
CA GLY A 46 -8.69 22.90 5.66
C GLY A 46 -9.06 22.02 6.84
N GLY A 47 -9.18 22.62 8.03
CA GLY A 47 -9.67 21.93 9.22
C GLY A 47 -11.13 21.51 9.03
N ALA A 48 -11.41 20.26 9.33
CA ALA A 48 -12.73 19.82 9.78
C ALA A 48 -12.47 18.83 10.92
N GLU A 49 -12.89 19.22 12.11
CA GLU A 49 -13.03 18.32 13.26
C GLU A 49 -14.06 17.25 12.90
N GLY A 50 -13.71 16.00 13.11
CA GLY A 50 -14.66 14.88 13.19
C GLY A 50 -14.72 14.01 11.95
N ASP A 51 -13.79 13.07 11.85
CA ASP A 51 -14.05 11.71 11.37
C ASP A 51 -12.79 10.89 11.67
N GLU A 52 -12.92 9.92 12.56
CA GLU A 52 -11.88 8.97 12.96
C GLU A 52 -11.60 8.02 11.78
N PRO A 53 -10.44 8.07 11.09
CA PRO A 53 -10.12 7.08 10.09
C PRO A 53 -9.33 5.92 10.69
N PHE A 54 -9.82 4.72 10.49
CA PHE A 54 -9.15 3.43 10.75
C PHE A 54 -8.95 3.02 12.21
N ASP A 55 -10.04 2.66 12.88
CA ASP A 55 -9.96 1.79 14.04
C ASP A 55 -10.30 0.33 13.66
N HIS A 56 -9.28 -0.46 13.34
CA HIS A 56 -9.41 -1.92 13.28
C HIS A 56 -9.11 -2.59 14.63
N SER A 57 -8.76 -1.83 15.69
CA SER A 57 -8.38 -2.39 17.00
C SER A 57 -9.29 -2.00 18.17
N GLY A 58 -10.32 -1.16 17.96
CA GLY A 58 -11.25 -0.78 19.02
C GLY A 58 -10.63 0.07 20.14
N SER A 59 -9.43 0.62 19.94
CA SER A 59 -8.78 1.55 20.86
C SER A 59 -8.65 2.91 20.16
N GLY A 60 -9.45 3.88 20.54
CA GLY A 60 -9.53 5.23 19.95
C GLY A 60 -8.25 6.07 20.00
N GLY A 61 -7.13 5.52 19.54
CA GLY A 61 -5.85 6.18 19.39
C GLY A 61 -5.35 5.99 17.96
N GLY A 62 -5.24 7.09 17.18
CA GLY A 62 -4.73 7.07 15.81
C GLY A 62 -3.37 6.37 15.64
N ILE A 63 -2.92 6.16 14.40
CA ILE A 63 -1.65 5.49 14.07
C ILE A 63 -0.49 6.18 14.82
N ARG A 64 0.27 5.41 15.57
CA ARG A 64 1.44 5.85 16.34
C ARG A 64 2.58 4.85 16.18
N VAL A 65 3.69 5.31 15.61
CA VAL A 65 4.86 4.48 15.32
C VAL A 65 6.12 5.01 15.97
N SER A 66 7.21 4.25 15.93
CA SER A 66 8.52 4.75 16.38
C SER A 66 8.96 5.95 15.53
N ARG A 67 9.83 6.81 16.07
CA ARG A 67 10.34 7.99 15.34
C ARG A 67 11.01 7.61 14.02
N ALA A 68 11.81 6.53 14.00
CA ALA A 68 12.47 6.06 12.78
C ALA A 68 11.46 5.68 11.70
N SER A 69 10.39 4.97 12.08
CA SER A 69 9.29 4.64 11.17
C SER A 69 8.51 5.87 10.74
N ALA A 70 8.26 6.83 11.65
CA ALA A 70 7.46 8.01 11.38
C ALA A 70 8.04 8.87 10.24
N ASP A 71 9.34 9.13 10.27
CA ASP A 71 10.00 9.94 9.25
C ASP A 71 9.96 9.25 7.88
N TYR A 72 10.17 7.93 7.85
CA TYR A 72 10.08 7.12 6.63
C TYR A 72 8.67 7.07 6.07
N VAL A 73 7.68 6.75 6.90
CA VAL A 73 6.27 6.58 6.47
C VAL A 73 5.70 7.90 5.96
N ARG A 74 5.93 9.02 6.68
CA ARG A 74 5.49 10.35 6.21
C ARG A 74 6.06 10.67 4.84
N SER A 75 7.39 10.57 4.70
CA SER A 75 8.05 10.85 3.42
C SER A 75 7.52 9.97 2.29
N THR A 76 7.23 8.70 2.58
CA THR A 76 6.68 7.77 1.60
C THR A 76 5.25 8.14 1.23
N TRP A 77 4.36 8.35 2.21
CA TRP A 77 2.96 8.67 1.98
C TRP A 77 2.77 10.02 1.28
N ASP A 78 3.55 11.04 1.68
CA ASP A 78 3.51 12.38 1.06
C ASP A 78 3.95 12.36 -0.42
N SER A 79 4.72 11.35 -0.83
CA SER A 79 5.14 11.18 -2.22
C SER A 79 4.09 10.52 -3.12
N ILE A 80 3.08 9.85 -2.54
CA ILE A 80 2.10 9.06 -3.30
C ILE A 80 1.11 9.99 -4.01
N GLY A 81 1.05 9.89 -5.34
CA GLY A 81 0.03 10.56 -6.15
C GLY A 81 -1.14 9.64 -6.52
N ALA A 82 -0.87 8.34 -6.67
CA ALA A 82 -1.92 7.35 -6.97
C ALA A 82 -1.62 6.00 -6.33
N ILE A 83 -2.69 5.26 -5.98
CA ILE A 83 -2.62 3.89 -5.48
C ILE A 83 -3.20 2.94 -6.56
N VAL A 84 -2.54 1.80 -6.78
CA VAL A 84 -3.07 0.69 -7.58
C VAL A 84 -3.36 -0.49 -6.67
N MET A 85 -4.59 -1.01 -6.73
CA MET A 85 -5.02 -2.13 -5.90
C MET A 85 -5.84 -3.16 -6.69
N GLY A 86 -5.89 -4.39 -6.20
CA GLY A 86 -6.79 -5.40 -6.71
C GLY A 86 -8.20 -5.30 -6.10
N ARG A 87 -9.19 -5.87 -6.80
CA ARG A 87 -10.60 -5.86 -6.38
C ARG A 87 -10.81 -6.49 -4.99
N ASN A 88 -10.07 -7.51 -4.61
CA ASN A 88 -10.24 -8.14 -3.30
C ASN A 88 -9.92 -7.17 -2.17
N LEU A 89 -8.85 -6.39 -2.28
CA LEU A 89 -8.53 -5.37 -1.29
C LEU A 89 -9.58 -4.25 -1.30
N PHE A 90 -10.00 -3.78 -2.49
CA PHE A 90 -11.08 -2.80 -2.59
C PHE A 90 -12.33 -3.24 -1.84
N ASP A 91 -12.80 -4.47 -2.08
CA ASP A 91 -13.98 -5.02 -1.41
C ASP A 91 -13.78 -5.16 0.11
N GLN A 92 -12.58 -5.58 0.55
CA GLN A 92 -12.25 -5.82 1.96
C GLN A 92 -12.25 -4.52 2.78
N VAL A 93 -11.74 -3.42 2.22
CA VAL A 93 -11.68 -2.11 2.90
C VAL A 93 -12.79 -1.16 2.45
N ASN A 94 -13.76 -1.64 1.68
CA ASN A 94 -14.79 -0.82 1.02
C ASN A 94 -14.18 0.42 0.33
N GLY A 95 -13.01 0.25 -0.32
CA GLY A 95 -12.29 1.35 -0.94
C GLY A 95 -12.00 2.51 0.00
N TRP A 96 -11.78 2.26 1.29
CA TRP A 96 -11.58 3.28 2.33
C TRP A 96 -12.67 4.36 2.32
N GLU A 97 -13.93 3.98 2.04
CA GLU A 97 -15.07 4.90 1.97
C GLU A 97 -14.81 6.10 1.03
N GLY A 98 -14.05 5.86 -0.08
CA GLY A 98 -13.69 6.89 -1.05
C GLY A 98 -12.57 7.83 -0.64
N LYS A 99 -11.92 7.60 0.50
CA LYS A 99 -10.83 8.41 1.05
C LYS A 99 -9.58 7.55 1.26
N PRO A 100 -8.69 7.42 0.24
CA PRO A 100 -7.50 6.58 0.37
C PRO A 100 -6.55 7.10 1.46
N PRO A 101 -5.75 6.21 2.10
CA PRO A 101 -4.85 6.58 3.18
C PRO A 101 -3.70 7.50 2.74
N ALA A 102 -3.40 7.52 1.43
CA ALA A 102 -2.39 8.38 0.83
C ALA A 102 -2.74 8.65 -0.64
N GLY A 103 -2.29 9.80 -1.16
CA GLY A 103 -2.63 10.24 -2.51
C GLY A 103 -4.11 10.59 -2.67
N GLU A 104 -4.50 10.98 -3.88
CA GLU A 104 -5.88 11.39 -4.18
C GLU A 104 -6.60 10.42 -5.12
N HIS A 105 -5.84 9.58 -5.83
CA HIS A 105 -6.35 8.74 -6.90
C HIS A 105 -6.13 7.25 -6.59
N VAL A 106 -7.14 6.43 -6.92
CA VAL A 106 -7.05 4.98 -6.80
C VAL A 106 -7.43 4.32 -8.12
N VAL A 107 -6.59 3.41 -8.59
CA VAL A 107 -6.88 2.54 -9.74
C VAL A 107 -7.12 1.13 -9.23
N VAL A 108 -8.30 0.60 -9.51
CA VAL A 108 -8.72 -0.74 -9.09
C VAL A 108 -8.67 -1.69 -10.29
N VAL A 109 -7.80 -2.68 -10.24
CA VAL A 109 -7.75 -3.74 -11.27
C VAL A 109 -8.87 -4.75 -10.99
N SER A 110 -9.82 -4.85 -11.93
CA SER A 110 -11.03 -5.65 -11.73
C SER A 110 -11.77 -5.94 -13.03
N HIS A 111 -12.14 -7.20 -13.27
CA HIS A 111 -13.09 -7.57 -14.32
C HIS A 111 -14.55 -7.24 -13.97
N ARG A 112 -14.82 -6.79 -12.74
CA ARG A 112 -16.13 -6.30 -12.29
C ARG A 112 -16.12 -4.77 -12.28
N PRO A 113 -17.19 -4.10 -12.74
CA PRO A 113 -17.26 -2.64 -12.74
C PRO A 113 -17.25 -2.06 -11.32
N LYS A 114 -17.09 -0.73 -11.23
CA LYS A 114 -17.32 0.04 -10.01
C LYS A 114 -18.76 -0.25 -9.54
N PRO A 115 -18.98 -0.50 -8.23
CA PRO A 115 -20.35 -0.69 -7.73
C PRO A 115 -21.24 0.53 -7.98
N ASP A 116 -22.48 0.29 -8.37
CA ASP A 116 -23.44 1.36 -8.66
C ASP A 116 -23.68 2.25 -7.44
N GLY A 117 -23.56 3.56 -7.64
CA GLY A 117 -23.78 4.56 -6.58
C GLY A 117 -22.69 4.61 -5.50
N TRP A 118 -21.65 3.78 -5.57
CA TRP A 118 -20.56 3.82 -4.61
C TRP A 118 -19.73 5.09 -4.80
N HIS A 119 -19.71 5.97 -3.82
CA HIS A 119 -18.93 7.22 -3.74
C HIS A 119 -18.68 7.87 -5.12
N PRO A 120 -19.69 8.47 -5.76
CA PRO A 120 -19.57 9.00 -7.12
C PRO A 120 -18.55 10.13 -7.25
N GLU A 121 -18.29 10.85 -6.16
CA GLU A 121 -17.30 11.93 -6.06
C GLU A 121 -15.86 11.43 -5.87
N ALA A 122 -15.67 10.16 -5.46
CA ALA A 122 -14.35 9.62 -5.18
C ALA A 122 -13.57 9.32 -6.47
N SER A 123 -12.29 9.70 -6.50
CA SER A 123 -11.40 9.49 -7.66
C SER A 123 -10.90 8.05 -7.74
N TYR A 124 -11.82 7.12 -8.08
CA TYR A 124 -11.56 5.70 -8.23
C TYR A 124 -11.83 5.25 -9.66
N HIS A 125 -10.80 4.71 -10.30
CA HIS A 125 -10.80 4.26 -11.69
C HIS A 125 -10.74 2.74 -11.74
N PHE A 126 -11.66 2.10 -12.46
CA PHE A 126 -11.71 0.65 -12.59
C PHE A 126 -11.26 0.25 -13.99
N VAL A 127 -10.26 -0.62 -14.06
CA VAL A 127 -9.68 -1.16 -15.30
C VAL A 127 -9.52 -2.67 -15.16
N ASP A 128 -9.44 -3.41 -16.26
CA ASP A 128 -9.32 -4.88 -16.23
C ASP A 128 -7.93 -5.38 -16.67
N ASP A 129 -7.03 -4.48 -17.04
CA ASP A 129 -5.66 -4.79 -17.46
C ASP A 129 -4.62 -4.10 -16.57
N VAL A 130 -3.53 -4.80 -16.23
CA VAL A 130 -2.48 -4.30 -15.34
C VAL A 130 -1.61 -3.22 -15.97
N THR A 131 -1.43 -3.24 -17.29
CA THR A 131 -0.66 -2.23 -18.01
C THR A 131 -1.47 -0.94 -18.07
N GLU A 132 -2.75 -1.03 -18.43
CA GLU A 132 -3.68 0.09 -18.38
C GLU A 132 -3.76 0.71 -16.98
N ALA A 133 -3.75 -0.13 -15.94
CA ALA A 133 -3.77 0.33 -14.55
C ALA A 133 -2.54 1.21 -14.22
N ILE A 134 -1.35 0.79 -14.63
CA ILE A 134 -0.12 1.56 -14.38
C ILE A 134 -0.07 2.83 -15.23
N ASP A 135 -0.49 2.77 -16.50
CA ASP A 135 -0.52 3.95 -17.37
C ASP A 135 -1.50 5.01 -16.83
N THR A 136 -2.70 4.57 -16.41
CA THR A 136 -3.71 5.42 -15.76
C THR A 136 -3.18 6.02 -14.47
N ALA A 137 -2.59 5.19 -13.59
CA ALA A 137 -2.06 5.65 -12.32
C ALA A 137 -0.91 6.66 -12.48
N ARG A 138 -0.01 6.43 -13.46
CA ARG A 138 1.07 7.38 -13.78
C ARG A 138 0.54 8.72 -14.30
N ALA A 139 -0.49 8.68 -15.14
CA ALA A 139 -1.11 9.91 -15.66
C ALA A 139 -1.76 10.74 -14.53
N LEU A 140 -2.41 10.05 -13.58
CA LEU A 140 -3.06 10.67 -12.41
C LEU A 140 -2.06 11.17 -11.37
N ALA A 141 -1.00 10.39 -11.11
CA ALA A 141 0.01 10.74 -10.12
C ALA A 141 0.91 11.91 -10.53
N GLY A 142 0.99 12.24 -11.82
CA GLY A 142 1.90 13.27 -12.33
C GLY A 142 3.36 12.94 -12.01
N ASP A 143 4.01 13.79 -11.21
CA ASP A 143 5.39 13.56 -10.74
C ASP A 143 5.44 12.74 -9.44
N GLY A 144 4.30 12.43 -8.85
CA GLY A 144 4.19 11.64 -7.63
C GLY A 144 4.47 10.16 -7.85
N THR A 145 4.61 9.44 -6.76
CA THR A 145 4.81 7.99 -6.74
C THR A 145 3.50 7.25 -7.02
N VAL A 146 3.56 6.18 -7.81
CA VAL A 146 2.48 5.20 -7.93
C VAL A 146 2.74 4.07 -6.94
N ALA A 147 1.92 3.94 -5.91
CA ALA A 147 1.99 2.86 -4.93
C ALA A 147 1.11 1.69 -5.36
N VAL A 148 1.72 0.54 -5.61
CA VAL A 148 1.02 -0.70 -5.99
C VAL A 148 0.91 -1.59 -4.75
N ASN A 149 -0.30 -1.98 -4.36
CA ASN A 149 -0.48 -2.93 -3.28
C ASN A 149 0.00 -4.33 -3.69
N ALA A 150 0.73 -5.00 -2.80
CA ALA A 150 1.22 -6.37 -2.99
C ALA A 150 0.07 -7.39 -3.10
N GLY A 151 0.38 -8.61 -3.49
CA GLY A 151 -0.56 -9.70 -3.74
C GLY A 151 -0.67 -10.02 -5.24
N ASP A 152 -1.77 -10.65 -5.66
CA ASP A 152 -1.90 -11.18 -7.02
C ASP A 152 -1.78 -10.11 -8.10
N VAL A 153 -2.47 -8.99 -7.96
CA VAL A 153 -2.39 -7.87 -8.91
C VAL A 153 -0.99 -7.25 -8.90
N GLY A 154 -0.44 -6.98 -7.70
CA GLY A 154 0.91 -6.46 -7.57
C GLY A 154 1.97 -7.39 -8.18
N GLY A 155 1.80 -8.71 -8.00
CA GLY A 155 2.65 -9.72 -8.63
C GLY A 155 2.55 -9.72 -10.15
N GLN A 156 1.35 -9.58 -10.73
CA GLN A 156 1.17 -9.47 -12.18
C GLN A 156 1.85 -8.20 -12.74
N ILE A 157 1.70 -7.06 -12.07
CA ILE A 157 2.38 -5.79 -12.44
C ILE A 157 3.89 -5.96 -12.36
N PHE A 158 4.41 -6.63 -11.32
CA PHE A 158 5.83 -6.93 -11.16
C PHE A 158 6.33 -7.85 -12.29
N ALA A 159 5.63 -8.95 -12.57
CA ALA A 159 5.97 -9.88 -13.65
C ALA A 159 5.95 -9.23 -15.05
N ALA A 160 5.07 -8.23 -15.25
CA ALA A 160 5.03 -7.43 -16.47
C ALA A 160 6.20 -6.41 -16.60
N GLY A 161 7.10 -6.33 -15.61
CA GLY A 161 8.25 -5.41 -15.62
C GLY A 161 7.87 -3.93 -15.42
N LEU A 162 6.71 -3.66 -14.83
CA LEU A 162 6.16 -2.31 -14.65
C LEU A 162 6.50 -1.69 -13.29
N VAL A 163 7.15 -2.45 -12.38
CA VAL A 163 7.59 -2.01 -11.06
C VAL A 163 9.03 -1.51 -11.14
N ASP A 164 9.31 -0.34 -10.58
CA ASP A 164 10.65 0.23 -10.46
C ASP A 164 11.33 -0.16 -9.14
N GLU A 165 10.55 -0.20 -8.04
CA GLU A 165 11.04 -0.52 -6.71
C GLU A 165 10.10 -1.47 -5.95
N VAL A 166 10.68 -2.30 -5.10
CA VAL A 166 9.97 -3.15 -4.13
C VAL A 166 10.23 -2.59 -2.75
N ALA A 167 9.18 -2.27 -2.01
CA ALA A 167 9.23 -1.76 -0.65
C ALA A 167 8.48 -2.72 0.30
N MET A 168 9.18 -3.25 1.29
CA MET A 168 8.65 -4.23 2.22
C MET A 168 8.77 -3.70 3.66
N ASP A 169 7.65 -3.63 4.36
CA ASP A 169 7.62 -3.39 5.81
C ASP A 169 7.55 -4.76 6.50
N VAL A 170 8.72 -5.34 6.75
CA VAL A 170 8.85 -6.70 7.29
C VAL A 170 8.60 -6.69 8.79
N VAL A 171 7.61 -7.45 9.24
CA VAL A 171 7.26 -7.57 10.65
C VAL A 171 7.59 -8.96 11.20
N PRO A 172 7.89 -9.12 12.50
CA PRO A 172 8.33 -10.37 13.12
C PRO A 172 7.13 -11.33 13.35
N VAL A 173 6.47 -11.70 12.25
CA VAL A 173 5.33 -12.62 12.21
C VAL A 173 5.60 -13.71 11.19
N VAL A 174 5.18 -14.93 11.45
CA VAL A 174 5.21 -16.08 10.54
C VAL A 174 3.79 -16.60 10.39
N PHE A 175 3.26 -16.63 9.16
CA PHE A 175 1.93 -17.16 8.86
C PHE A 175 1.96 -18.65 8.50
N GLY A 176 3.03 -19.12 7.84
CA GLY A 176 3.13 -20.48 7.31
C GLY A 176 2.34 -20.71 6.02
N SER A 177 1.18 -20.08 5.87
CA SER A 177 0.35 -20.07 4.65
C SER A 177 -0.40 -18.76 4.55
N GLY A 178 -0.94 -18.43 3.36
CA GLY A 178 -1.72 -17.21 3.16
C GLY A 178 -1.50 -16.57 1.80
N ARG A 179 -1.84 -15.30 1.71
CA ARG A 179 -1.65 -14.48 0.51
C ARG A 179 -0.21 -14.01 0.43
N ARG A 180 0.49 -14.39 -0.65
CA ARG A 180 1.90 -14.05 -0.85
C ARG A 180 2.08 -12.59 -1.28
N TYR A 181 3.17 -11.97 -0.85
CA TYR A 181 3.54 -10.60 -1.24
C TYR A 181 3.63 -10.44 -2.77
N PHE A 182 4.28 -11.35 -3.47
CA PHE A 182 4.39 -11.34 -4.94
C PHE A 182 3.28 -12.14 -5.64
N GLY A 183 2.21 -12.55 -4.94
CA GLY A 183 1.15 -13.37 -5.52
C GLY A 183 1.69 -14.66 -6.15
N GLY A 184 1.28 -14.93 -7.39
CA GLY A 184 1.67 -16.11 -8.18
C GLY A 184 2.85 -15.85 -9.14
N VAL A 185 3.79 -14.95 -8.80
CA VAL A 185 4.98 -14.71 -9.65
C VAL A 185 5.83 -15.97 -9.74
N ASP A 186 6.08 -16.41 -10.97
CA ASP A 186 6.94 -17.54 -11.27
C ASP A 186 8.33 -17.09 -11.69
N GLY A 187 9.31 -17.98 -11.46
CA GLY A 187 10.69 -17.78 -11.88
C GLY A 187 11.52 -16.97 -10.90
N GLN A 188 12.74 -16.67 -11.31
CA GLN A 188 13.74 -15.95 -10.53
C GLN A 188 13.84 -14.51 -11.02
N HIS A 189 13.65 -13.57 -10.12
CA HIS A 189 13.82 -12.15 -10.36
C HIS A 189 14.90 -11.60 -9.43
N LEU A 190 15.81 -10.78 -9.97
CA LEU A 190 16.87 -10.16 -9.21
C LEU A 190 16.53 -8.73 -8.84
N LEU A 191 16.70 -8.41 -7.59
CA LEU A 191 16.68 -7.03 -7.09
C LEU A 191 18.12 -6.54 -6.87
N GLU A 192 18.32 -5.23 -6.82
CA GLU A 192 19.57 -4.65 -6.34
C GLU A 192 19.67 -4.78 -4.81
N ASP A 193 20.83 -4.47 -4.26
CA ASP A 193 20.99 -4.35 -2.81
C ASP A 193 20.02 -3.30 -2.26
N PRO A 194 19.51 -3.48 -1.03
CA PRO A 194 18.56 -2.53 -0.47
C PRO A 194 19.21 -1.15 -0.28
N HIS A 195 18.59 -0.12 -0.84
CA HIS A 195 19.04 1.26 -0.69
C HIS A 195 18.34 1.98 0.47
N VAL A 196 17.28 1.38 1.04
CA VAL A 196 16.67 1.78 2.30
C VAL A 196 16.65 0.58 3.22
N VAL A 197 17.20 0.75 4.43
CA VAL A 197 17.15 -0.22 5.54
C VAL A 197 16.93 0.58 6.81
N ILE A 198 15.71 0.58 7.34
CA ILE A 198 15.36 1.34 8.55
C ILE A 198 14.70 0.38 9.54
N GLN A 199 15.29 0.26 10.71
CA GLN A 199 14.71 -0.52 11.80
C GLN A 199 13.79 0.36 12.64
N GLY A 200 12.50 0.07 12.59
CA GLY A 200 11.49 0.61 13.50
C GLY A 200 11.23 -0.31 14.68
N GLU A 201 10.24 0.05 15.49
CA GLU A 201 9.74 -0.85 16.53
C GLU A 201 8.81 -1.88 15.90
N ARG A 202 9.13 -3.18 16.05
CA ARG A 202 8.41 -4.32 15.47
C ARG A 202 8.29 -4.31 13.94
N VAL A 203 9.13 -3.55 13.22
CA VAL A 203 9.13 -3.48 11.76
C VAL A 203 10.54 -3.17 11.24
N LEU A 204 10.85 -3.76 10.08
CA LEU A 204 12.04 -3.43 9.30
C LEU A 204 11.60 -2.95 7.92
N HIS A 205 11.83 -1.67 7.63
CA HIS A 205 11.54 -1.08 6.33
C HIS A 205 12.68 -1.32 5.35
N LEU A 206 12.38 -1.95 4.22
CA LEU A 206 13.33 -2.28 3.17
C LEU A 206 12.84 -1.73 1.84
N ARG A 207 13.75 -1.16 1.02
CA ARG A 207 13.46 -0.82 -0.38
C ARG A 207 14.57 -1.30 -1.29
N PHE A 208 14.18 -1.88 -2.41
CA PHE A 208 15.06 -2.46 -3.42
C PHE A 208 14.69 -1.90 -4.79
N ARG A 209 15.67 -1.64 -5.64
CA ARG A 209 15.40 -1.40 -7.06
C ARG A 209 15.27 -2.72 -7.80
N VAL A 210 14.38 -2.75 -8.77
CA VAL A 210 14.23 -3.91 -9.66
C VAL A 210 15.33 -3.86 -10.71
N ARG A 211 16.08 -4.96 -10.88
CA ARG A 211 17.04 -5.07 -11.99
C ARG A 211 16.30 -5.25 -13.30
N ARG A 212 16.68 -4.46 -14.28
CA ARG A 212 16.21 -4.55 -15.67
C ARG A 212 17.21 -5.30 -16.54
#